data_a10cb02bacb19a8f683b071015af6a7e
#
_entry.id   a10cb02bacb19a8f683b071015af6a7e
#
_cell.length_a   1.000
_cell.length_b   1.000
_cell.length_c   1.000
_cell.angle_alpha   90.00
_cell.angle_beta   90.00
_cell.angle_gamma   90.00
#
_symmetry.space_group_name_H-M   'P 1'
#
loop_
_entity.id
_entity.type
_entity.pdbx_description
1 polymer ?
#
loop_
_entity_poly.entity_id
_entity_poly.type
_entity_poly.pdbx_seq_one_letter_code
_entity_poly.pdbx_strand_id
1 'polypeptide(L)'
;SGGYLMSAKIKKGDKVFVTSGKDKGKEGDVLKIIKVSESQDKALVQGINLVKRHRKPSQESAGGIVSEERPIQISNLMIVDPKTKKPTRVGFKLDKKGNKVRFAKKSGEIIDG
;
A
#
# COMPACT_ATOMS: atom_id res chain seq x y z
N SER A 1 -6.30 -1.65 -24.53
CA SER A 1 -6.11 -1.70 -24.09
C SER A 1 -5.99 -1.83 -23.65
N GLY A 2 -6.20 -2.02 -23.78
CA GLY A 2 -6.10 -2.00 -23.13
C GLY A 2 -5.77 -1.97 -22.43
N GLY A 3 -5.57 -2.21 -22.35
CA GLY A 3 -5.09 -2.31 -21.51
C GLY A 3 -4.68 -1.73 -20.73
N TYR A 4 -4.67 -1.19 -20.85
CA TYR A 4 -4.29 -0.63 -20.05
C TYR A 4 -4.75 -0.67 -19.01
N LEU A 5 -5.16 -1.44 -18.97
CA LEU A 5 -5.36 -1.64 -17.89
C LEU A 5 -4.33 -1.47 -17.11
N MET A 6 -4.30 -0.70 -16.43
CA MET A 6 -3.54 -0.36 -15.64
C MET A 6 -3.15 -1.32 -14.77
N SER A 7 -2.03 -1.80 -14.84
CA SER A 7 -1.41 -2.60 -13.83
C SER A 7 -1.22 -1.74 -12.60
N ALA A 8 -1.75 -2.18 -11.51
CA ALA A 8 -1.62 -1.45 -10.26
C ALA A 8 -0.16 -1.46 -9.81
N LYS A 9 0.35 -0.29 -9.47
CA LYS A 9 1.72 -0.16 -8.98
C LYS A 9 1.83 -0.61 -7.53
N ILE A 10 0.76 -0.50 -6.75
CA ILE A 10 0.72 -0.92 -5.35
C ILE A 10 -0.40 -1.93 -5.19
N LYS A 11 -0.12 -3.02 -4.51
CA LYS A 11 -1.04 -4.12 -4.31
C LYS A 11 -1.08 -4.55 -2.85
N LYS A 12 -2.13 -5.28 -2.50
CA LYS A 12 -2.25 -5.90 -1.18
C LYS A 12 -1.00 -6.71 -0.87
N GLY A 13 -0.49 -6.57 0.33
CA GLY A 13 0.70 -7.26 0.78
C GLY A 13 2.01 -6.53 0.55
N ASP A 14 1.99 -5.45 -0.22
CA ASP A 14 3.20 -4.67 -0.46
C ASP A 14 3.61 -3.90 0.78
N LYS A 15 4.92 -3.74 0.95
CA LYS A 15 5.44 -2.84 1.97
C LYS A 15 5.58 -1.46 1.36
N VAL A 16 4.99 -0.46 1.99
CA VAL A 16 4.95 0.90 1.47
C VAL A 16 5.49 1.90 2.47
N PHE A 17 5.95 3.02 1.94
CA PHE A 17 6.48 4.16 2.68
C PHE A 17 5.54 5.35 2.47
N VAL A 18 5.23 6.07 3.55
CA VAL A 18 4.33 7.22 3.47
C VAL A 18 5.16 8.46 3.12
N THR A 19 4.84 9.10 2.01
CA THR A 19 5.63 10.22 1.49
C THR A 19 5.14 11.57 1.94
N SER A 20 3.89 11.67 2.41
CA SER A 20 3.33 12.96 2.82
C SER A 20 2.22 12.75 3.84
N GLY A 21 1.86 13.82 4.54
CA GLY A 21 0.82 13.78 5.56
C GLY A 21 1.40 13.55 6.95
N LYS A 22 0.50 13.31 7.91
CA LYS A 22 0.91 13.18 9.32
C LYS A 22 1.81 11.99 9.59
N ASP A 23 1.72 10.95 8.78
CA ASP A 23 2.52 9.74 8.97
C ASP A 23 3.74 9.68 8.04
N LYS A 24 4.12 10.82 7.47
CA LYS A 24 5.29 10.89 6.59
C LYS A 24 6.50 10.22 7.23
N GLY A 25 7.16 9.35 6.47
CA GLY A 25 8.33 8.63 6.93
C GLY A 25 8.06 7.27 7.56
N LYS A 26 6.78 6.94 7.79
CA LYS A 26 6.44 5.63 8.33
C LYS A 26 6.29 4.60 7.23
N GLU A 27 6.44 3.35 7.57
CA GLU A 27 6.28 2.22 6.66
C GLU A 27 5.22 1.27 7.20
N GLY A 28 4.60 0.53 6.32
CA GLY A 28 3.63 -0.48 6.72
C GLY A 28 3.25 -1.38 5.56
N ASP A 29 2.52 -2.44 5.87
CA ASP A 29 2.07 -3.39 4.86
C ASP A 29 0.66 -3.03 4.41
N VAL A 30 0.42 -3.11 3.11
CA VAL A 30 -0.90 -2.84 2.54
C VAL A 30 -1.82 -4.00 2.88
N LEU A 31 -2.87 -3.69 3.64
CA LEU A 31 -3.87 -4.68 4.04
C LEU A 31 -4.94 -4.86 2.99
N LYS A 32 -5.29 -3.77 2.30
CA LYS A 32 -6.39 -3.79 1.34
C LYS A 32 -6.29 -2.59 0.42
N ILE A 33 -6.65 -2.78 -0.84
CA ILE A 33 -6.80 -1.70 -1.81
C ILE A 33 -8.27 -1.38 -1.93
N ILE A 34 -8.62 -0.11 -1.85
CA ILE A 34 -9.99 0.35 -1.91
C ILE A 34 -10.16 1.24 -3.13
N LYS A 35 -11.03 0.82 -4.05
CA LYS A 35 -11.33 1.62 -5.22
C LYS A 35 -12.43 2.60 -4.85
N VAL A 36 -12.12 3.87 -4.94
CA VAL A 36 -13.09 4.94 -4.67
C VAL A 36 -13.65 5.48 -5.97
N SER A 37 -12.78 5.61 -6.98
CA SER A 37 -13.18 6.05 -8.31
C SER A 37 -12.09 5.62 -9.26
N GLU A 38 -12.28 5.88 -10.54
CA GLU A 38 -11.27 5.51 -11.54
C GLU A 38 -9.94 6.21 -11.33
N SER A 39 -9.97 7.40 -10.73
CA SER A 39 -8.76 8.19 -10.56
C SER A 39 -8.28 8.29 -9.12
N GLN A 40 -9.01 7.72 -8.18
CA GLN A 40 -8.67 7.90 -6.77
C GLN A 40 -8.78 6.60 -6.01
N ASP A 41 -7.67 5.92 -5.89
CA ASP A 41 -7.60 4.72 -5.10
C ASP A 41 -7.06 5.04 -3.72
N LYS A 42 -7.51 4.28 -2.74
CA LYS A 42 -7.01 4.36 -1.37
C LYS A 42 -6.53 2.98 -0.94
N ALA A 43 -5.68 2.96 0.06
CA ALA A 43 -5.19 1.71 0.63
C ALA A 43 -5.31 1.76 2.14
N LEU A 44 -5.62 0.61 2.71
CA LEU A 44 -5.59 0.43 4.16
C LEU A 44 -4.22 -0.14 4.47
N VAL A 45 -3.44 0.56 5.27
CA VAL A 45 -2.05 0.19 5.55
C VAL A 45 -1.88 -0.01 7.04
N GLN A 46 -1.29 -1.13 7.43
CA GLN A 46 -1.13 -1.48 8.83
C GLN A 46 -0.34 -0.41 9.59
N GLY A 47 -0.90 0.06 10.69
CA GLY A 47 -0.25 1.05 11.56
C GLY A 47 -0.25 2.48 11.04
N ILE A 48 -0.89 2.73 9.90
CA ILE A 48 -0.88 4.04 9.25
C ILE A 48 -2.27 4.67 9.30
N ASN A 49 -2.31 5.99 9.46
CA ASN A 49 -3.53 6.79 9.50
C ASN A 49 -4.48 6.29 10.58
N LEU A 50 -3.91 6.03 11.76
CA LEU A 50 -4.68 5.53 12.89
C LEU A 50 -5.58 6.60 13.46
N VAL A 51 -6.81 6.20 13.77
CA VAL A 51 -7.75 7.05 14.48
C VAL A 51 -8.25 6.29 15.70
N LYS A 52 -8.58 7.03 16.75
CA LYS A 52 -9.13 6.43 17.96
C LYS A 52 -10.63 6.34 17.82
N ARG A 53 -11.17 5.18 18.15
CA ARG A 53 -12.60 4.94 18.12
C ARG A 53 -13.09 4.42 19.45
N HIS A 54 -14.25 4.92 19.87
CA HIS A 54 -14.93 4.38 21.03
C HIS A 54 -15.74 3.20 20.57
N ARG A 55 -15.51 2.05 21.15
CA ARG A 55 -16.28 0.85 20.90
C ARG A 55 -17.15 0.55 22.10
N LYS A 56 -18.42 0.22 21.85
CA LYS A 56 -19.33 -0.18 22.93
C LYS A 56 -19.01 -1.61 23.36
N PRO A 57 -19.24 -1.95 24.63
CA PRO A 57 -19.08 -3.33 25.07
C PRO A 57 -19.99 -4.25 24.26
N SER A 58 -19.52 -5.46 24.02
CA SER A 58 -20.27 -6.50 23.34
C SER A 58 -19.96 -7.82 24.01
N GLN A 59 -20.61 -8.90 23.55
CA GLN A 59 -20.34 -10.21 24.10
C GLN A 59 -18.90 -10.66 23.85
N GLU A 60 -18.27 -10.12 22.80
CA GLU A 60 -16.94 -10.51 22.43
C GLU A 60 -15.86 -9.55 22.92
N SER A 61 -16.24 -8.38 23.39
CA SER A 61 -15.30 -7.34 23.77
C SER A 61 -15.83 -6.47 24.88
N ALA A 62 -14.95 -6.08 25.78
CA ALA A 62 -15.31 -5.16 26.85
C ALA A 62 -15.53 -3.73 26.34
N GLY A 63 -15.22 -3.45 25.09
CA GLY A 63 -15.32 -2.11 24.53
C GLY A 63 -14.13 -1.25 24.92
N GLY A 64 -14.31 0.06 24.85
CA GLY A 64 -13.29 1.03 25.20
C GLY A 64 -12.77 1.76 23.98
N ILE A 65 -11.58 2.36 24.11
CA ILE A 65 -10.96 3.12 23.03
C ILE A 65 -9.98 2.23 22.29
N VAL A 66 -10.17 2.11 20.97
CA VAL A 66 -9.28 1.32 20.13
C VAL A 66 -8.74 2.19 19.01
N SER A 67 -7.58 1.84 18.51
CA SER A 67 -7.00 2.50 17.33
C SER A 67 -7.30 1.67 16.11
N GLU A 68 -7.74 2.32 15.05
CA GLU A 68 -8.07 1.66 13.79
C GLU A 68 -7.42 2.38 12.64
N GLU A 69 -6.96 1.63 11.66
CA GLU A 69 -6.44 2.20 10.43
C GLU A 69 -7.58 2.79 9.62
N ARG A 70 -7.33 3.91 8.97
CA ARG A 70 -8.22 4.51 8.00
C ARG A 70 -7.52 4.53 6.65
N PRO A 71 -8.27 4.45 5.55
CA PRO A 71 -7.65 4.47 4.23
C PRO A 71 -6.83 5.73 3.98
N ILE A 72 -5.72 5.57 3.27
CA ILE A 72 -4.85 6.67 2.87
C ILE A 72 -4.76 6.65 1.34
N GLN A 73 -4.63 7.82 0.73
CA GLN A 73 -4.53 7.90 -0.73
C GLN A 73 -3.24 7.25 -1.21
N ILE A 74 -3.36 6.45 -2.26
CA ILE A 74 -2.21 5.75 -2.82
C ILE A 74 -1.15 6.72 -3.33
N SER A 75 -1.55 7.92 -3.77
CA SER A 75 -0.60 8.94 -4.19
C SER A 75 0.36 9.37 -3.07
N ASN A 76 0.02 9.09 -1.82
CA ASN A 76 0.88 9.41 -0.67
C ASN A 76 1.79 8.25 -0.28
N LEU A 77 1.86 7.21 -1.09
CA LEU A 77 2.61 6.00 -0.79
C LEU A 77 3.64 5.72 -1.89
N MET A 78 4.75 5.13 -1.49
CA MET A 78 5.73 4.57 -2.42
C MET A 78 6.07 3.17 -1.95
N ILE A 79 6.40 2.30 -2.89
CA ILE A 79 6.87 0.96 -2.56
C ILE A 79 8.23 1.05 -1.88
N VAL A 80 8.46 0.19 -0.91
CA VAL A 80 9.79 0.04 -0.32
C VAL A 80 10.55 -0.97 -1.17
N ASP A 81 11.70 -0.54 -1.69
CA ASP A 81 12.57 -1.39 -2.51
C ASP A 81 13.03 -2.59 -1.70
N PRO A 82 12.77 -3.82 -2.16
CA PRO A 82 13.14 -5.00 -1.36
C PRO A 82 14.64 -5.14 -1.15
N LYS A 83 15.45 -4.56 -2.04
CA LYS A 83 16.89 -4.65 -1.93
C LYS A 83 17.49 -3.53 -1.09
N THR A 84 17.14 -2.28 -1.42
CA THR A 84 17.73 -1.13 -0.73
C THR A 84 17.01 -0.75 0.56
N LYS A 85 15.77 -1.23 0.73
CA LYS A 85 14.90 -0.90 1.86
C LYS A 85 14.51 0.58 1.91
N LYS A 86 14.59 1.26 0.77
CA LYS A 86 14.23 2.68 0.65
C LYS A 86 13.08 2.82 -0.33
N PRO A 87 12.35 3.96 -0.28
CA PRO A 87 11.26 4.18 -1.22
C PRO A 87 11.76 4.16 -2.65
N THR A 88 10.98 3.58 -3.54
CA THR A 88 11.31 3.50 -4.97
C THR A 88 10.05 3.68 -5.78
N ARG A 89 10.24 4.09 -7.04
CA ARG A 89 9.16 4.04 -8.02
C ARG A 89 9.07 2.63 -8.59
N VAL A 90 7.91 2.32 -9.13
CA VAL A 90 7.63 1.01 -9.70
C VAL A 90 7.59 1.11 -11.21
N GLY A 91 8.29 0.21 -11.88
CA GLY A 91 8.20 0.02 -13.31
C GLY A 91 7.67 -1.37 -13.61
N PHE A 92 7.40 -1.62 -14.89
CA PHE A 92 6.91 -2.91 -15.35
C PHE A 92 7.82 -3.46 -16.41
N LYS A 93 8.03 -4.76 -16.39
CA LYS A 93 8.80 -5.45 -17.43
C LYS A 93 8.31 -6.88 -17.53
N LEU A 94 8.77 -7.59 -18.56
CA LEU A 94 8.44 -9.00 -18.72
C LEU A 94 9.52 -9.84 -18.05
N ASP A 95 9.09 -10.90 -17.37
CA ASP A 95 10.04 -11.85 -16.81
C ASP A 95 10.48 -12.84 -17.91
N LYS A 96 11.26 -13.84 -17.54
CA LYS A 96 11.78 -14.82 -18.50
C LYS A 96 10.69 -15.66 -19.13
N LYS A 97 9.54 -15.76 -18.47
CA LYS A 97 8.41 -16.52 -18.99
C LYS A 97 7.46 -15.66 -19.79
N GLY A 98 7.74 -14.37 -19.94
CA GLY A 98 6.87 -13.45 -20.66
C GLY A 98 5.76 -12.84 -19.84
N ASN A 99 5.78 -13.03 -18.52
CA ASN A 99 4.77 -12.45 -17.64
C ASN A 99 5.16 -11.03 -17.25
N LYS A 100 4.17 -10.14 -17.17
CA LYS A 100 4.39 -8.77 -16.76
C LYS A 100 4.59 -8.74 -15.24
N VAL A 101 5.69 -8.19 -14.81
CA VAL A 101 6.01 -8.08 -13.39
C VAL A 101 6.41 -6.67 -13.04
N ARG A 102 6.27 -6.32 -11.77
CA ARG A 102 6.70 -5.03 -11.26
C ARG A 102 8.16 -5.13 -10.83
N PHE A 103 8.90 -4.05 -11.01
CA PHE A 103 10.28 -3.98 -10.49
C PHE A 103 10.51 -2.63 -9.84
N ALA A 104 11.45 -2.62 -8.88
CA ALA A 104 11.86 -1.40 -8.21
C ALA A 104 12.84 -0.66 -9.10
N LYS A 105 12.50 0.55 -9.52
CA LYS A 105 13.37 1.30 -10.43
C LYS A 105 14.70 1.64 -9.81
N LYS A 106 14.76 1.78 -8.50
CA LYS A 106 15.98 2.15 -7.80
C LYS A 106 17.05 1.04 -7.87
N SER A 107 16.66 -0.20 -7.66
CA SER A 107 17.60 -1.32 -7.62
C SER A 107 17.50 -2.26 -8.80
N GLY A 108 16.39 -2.21 -9.54
CA GLY A 108 16.12 -3.18 -10.61
C GLY A 108 15.52 -4.50 -10.10
N GLU A 109 15.35 -4.64 -8.78
CA GLU A 109 14.83 -5.88 -8.20
C GLU A 109 13.37 -6.09 -8.58
N ILE A 110 13.01 -7.34 -8.89
CA ILE A 110 11.62 -7.69 -9.15
C ILE A 110 10.85 -7.69 -7.83
N ILE A 111 9.71 -7.01 -7.82
CA ILE A 111 8.84 -6.95 -6.65
C ILE A 111 7.93 -8.17 -6.61
N ASP A 112 7.41 -8.56 -7.76
CA ASP A 112 6.55 -9.73 -7.87
C ASP A 112 7.43 -10.94 -8.12
N GLY A 113 7.86 -11.57 -7.10
CA GLY A 113 8.77 -12.68 -7.23
C GLY A 113 8.14 -14.05 -7.21
#